data_cb8aaf8fbfe1f3a95ed4fba1fcebcd48
#
_entry.id   cb8aaf8fbfe1f3a95ed4fba1fcebcd48
#
_cell.length_a   1.000
_cell.length_b   1.000
_cell.length_c   1.000
_cell.angle_alpha   90.00
_cell.angle_beta   90.00
_cell.angle_gamma   90.00
#
_symmetry.space_group_name_H-M   'P 1'
#
loop_
_entity.id
_entity.type
_entity.pdbx_description
1 polymer ?
#
loop_
_entity_poly.entity_id
_entity_poly.type
_entity_poly.pdbx_seq_one_letter_code
_entity_poly.pdbx_strand_id
1 'polypeptide(L)'
;MSPTPVEPIGETVEEVITASSFLPESLQFWVVLLIGALVAAILAFVFSGVARRVLRRIGVDEADVKATRFPFFGMVTSIIAKSAFAVFYSDRPWYNPWQFAILIVLVFFLTWFIIKLVRVIEAGMMARFESRFGPGRRLAKVQTQVGLMRRVLVAVLCIIAIAAVLLTIEQVRALGAGLLASAGLASVVVGLAVQSTLANVFAGLQVAFTDSIRVDDTVVVEGERGTVEEITLSYVVVHLIDGRRMILPSTYFTTTPFENWSRRSTEISGNVALQLKLNAPISYLRQRSSELLEASDWWDGRDNELLVTDAQNGLQTVTIYLSARNAGDLWNLRNMLREKLLAELVENYPDCLPDPRMIPSNPV
;
A
#
# COMPACT_ATOMS: atom_id res chain seq x y z
N MET A 1 -10.95 -24.16 -33.83
CA MET A 1 -10.10 -24.04 -32.62
C MET A 1 -8.71 -23.75 -33.13
N SER A 2 -8.27 -22.50 -33.08
CA SER A 2 -6.97 -22.05 -33.56
C SER A 2 -5.86 -22.52 -32.61
N PRO A 3 -4.70 -22.95 -33.08
CA PRO A 3 -3.60 -23.40 -32.23
C PRO A 3 -2.98 -22.24 -31.48
N THR A 4 -2.67 -22.50 -30.21
CA THR A 4 -2.02 -21.60 -29.28
C THR A 4 -0.55 -21.34 -29.65
N PRO A 5 0.02 -20.16 -29.38
CA PRO A 5 1.38 -19.75 -29.78
C PRO A 5 2.47 -20.38 -28.89
N VAL A 6 2.96 -21.54 -29.25
CA VAL A 6 4.21 -22.14 -28.70
C VAL A 6 5.31 -22.13 -29.78
N GLU A 7 5.22 -21.19 -30.71
CA GLU A 7 5.91 -21.20 -31.99
C GLU A 7 7.40 -20.78 -32.04
N PRO A 8 8.02 -19.94 -31.20
CA PRO A 8 9.39 -19.53 -31.54
C PRO A 8 10.47 -20.57 -31.20
N ILE A 9 10.21 -21.53 -30.31
CA ILE A 9 11.21 -22.57 -29.97
C ILE A 9 11.09 -23.76 -30.95
N GLY A 10 9.89 -24.03 -31.43
CA GLY A 10 9.65 -25.04 -32.45
C GLY A 10 10.34 -24.71 -33.78
N GLU A 11 10.19 -23.47 -34.25
CA GLU A 11 10.82 -23.03 -35.53
C GLU A 11 12.35 -23.10 -35.47
N THR A 12 12.98 -22.69 -34.34
CA THR A 12 14.44 -22.79 -34.21
C THR A 12 14.96 -24.22 -34.15
N VAL A 13 14.15 -25.16 -33.61
CA VAL A 13 14.49 -26.57 -33.62
C VAL A 13 14.35 -27.15 -35.03
N GLU A 14 13.32 -26.78 -35.82
CA GLU A 14 13.13 -27.18 -37.18
C GLU A 14 14.22 -26.63 -38.11
N GLU A 15 14.71 -25.41 -37.95
CA GLU A 15 15.83 -24.85 -38.68
C GLU A 15 17.13 -25.64 -38.44
N VAL A 16 17.40 -26.03 -37.18
CA VAL A 16 18.56 -26.87 -36.87
C VAL A 16 18.43 -28.27 -37.44
N ILE A 17 17.21 -28.84 -37.48
CA ILE A 17 16.93 -30.14 -38.10
C ILE A 17 17.19 -30.06 -39.59
N THR A 18 16.69 -29.05 -40.29
CA THR A 18 16.92 -28.88 -41.73
C THR A 18 18.39 -28.68 -42.05
N ALA A 19 19.13 -27.95 -41.21
CA ALA A 19 20.58 -27.79 -41.37
C ALA A 19 21.38 -29.07 -41.09
N SER A 20 20.84 -30.01 -40.31
CA SER A 20 21.48 -31.30 -39.97
C SER A 20 20.94 -32.52 -40.76
N SER A 21 20.15 -32.29 -41.81
CA SER A 21 19.46 -33.35 -42.58
C SER A 21 20.39 -34.40 -43.23
N PHE A 22 21.68 -34.13 -43.29
CA PHE A 22 22.68 -35.09 -43.79
C PHE A 22 23.18 -36.08 -42.72
N LEU A 23 22.71 -35.98 -41.47
CA LEU A 23 23.09 -36.87 -40.36
C LEU A 23 21.96 -37.92 -40.11
N PRO A 24 22.30 -39.12 -39.56
CA PRO A 24 21.30 -40.06 -39.08
C PRO A 24 20.42 -39.44 -37.98
N GLU A 25 19.11 -39.77 -37.91
CA GLU A 25 18.14 -39.21 -36.97
C GLU A 25 18.60 -39.26 -35.50
N SER A 26 19.26 -40.35 -35.11
CA SER A 26 19.83 -40.50 -33.76
C SER A 26 20.92 -39.48 -33.44
N LEU A 27 21.74 -39.10 -34.45
CA LEU A 27 22.77 -38.08 -34.29
C LEU A 27 22.17 -36.68 -34.32
N GLN A 28 21.14 -36.41 -35.09
CA GLN A 28 20.46 -35.11 -35.15
C GLN A 28 19.91 -34.72 -33.76
N PHE A 29 19.29 -35.66 -33.03
CA PHE A 29 18.81 -35.39 -31.66
C PHE A 29 19.93 -34.93 -30.75
N TRP A 30 21.09 -35.57 -30.74
CA TRP A 30 22.23 -35.20 -29.91
C TRP A 30 22.84 -33.86 -30.34
N VAL A 31 22.85 -33.56 -31.62
CA VAL A 31 23.32 -32.24 -32.14
C VAL A 31 22.40 -31.13 -31.68
N VAL A 32 21.05 -31.29 -31.78
CA VAL A 32 20.07 -30.32 -31.30
C VAL A 32 20.21 -30.11 -29.81
N LEU A 33 20.38 -31.18 -29.03
CA LEU A 33 20.54 -31.11 -27.59
C LEU A 33 21.85 -30.40 -27.21
N LEU A 34 22.95 -30.64 -27.94
CA LEU A 34 24.25 -29.99 -27.67
C LEU A 34 24.21 -28.49 -28.02
N ILE A 35 23.64 -28.13 -29.18
CA ILE A 35 23.44 -26.73 -29.58
C ILE A 35 22.51 -26.04 -28.56
N GLY A 36 21.42 -26.71 -28.19
CA GLY A 36 20.49 -26.19 -27.18
C GLY A 36 21.14 -25.99 -25.81
N ALA A 37 21.98 -26.91 -25.36
CA ALA A 37 22.77 -26.76 -24.13
C ALA A 37 23.77 -25.59 -24.22
N LEU A 38 24.39 -25.39 -25.39
CA LEU A 38 25.29 -24.26 -25.62
C LEU A 38 24.52 -22.91 -25.53
N VAL A 39 23.37 -22.82 -26.19
CA VAL A 39 22.48 -21.67 -26.13
C VAL A 39 22.00 -21.42 -24.70
N ALA A 40 21.57 -22.46 -23.97
CA ALA A 40 21.20 -22.37 -22.59
C ALA A 40 22.34 -21.87 -21.69
N ALA A 41 23.58 -22.30 -21.94
CA ALA A 41 24.77 -21.84 -21.23
C ALA A 41 25.04 -20.32 -21.50
N ILE A 42 24.94 -19.90 -22.77
CA ILE A 42 25.08 -18.49 -23.14
C ILE A 42 23.99 -17.65 -22.48
N LEU A 43 22.72 -18.07 -22.54
CA LEU A 43 21.60 -17.37 -21.89
C LEU A 43 21.78 -17.30 -20.38
N ALA A 44 22.22 -18.38 -19.73
CA ALA A 44 22.52 -18.38 -18.29
C ALA A 44 23.66 -17.44 -17.92
N PHE A 45 24.67 -17.34 -18.80
CA PHE A 45 25.79 -16.41 -18.63
C PHE A 45 25.32 -14.96 -18.77
N VAL A 46 24.56 -14.64 -19.82
CA VAL A 46 24.01 -13.30 -20.10
C VAL A 46 23.06 -12.90 -18.96
N PHE A 47 22.10 -13.77 -18.61
CA PHE A 47 21.17 -13.52 -17.49
C PHE A 47 21.90 -13.19 -16.20
N SER A 48 22.87 -14.01 -15.82
CA SER A 48 23.64 -13.77 -14.58
C SER A 48 24.54 -12.54 -14.68
N GLY A 49 25.01 -12.17 -15.89
CA GLY A 49 25.78 -10.96 -16.15
C GLY A 49 24.94 -9.70 -15.98
N VAL A 50 23.72 -9.68 -16.56
CA VAL A 50 22.75 -8.60 -16.43
C VAL A 50 22.27 -8.49 -14.99
N ALA A 51 21.85 -9.63 -14.39
CA ALA A 51 21.42 -9.67 -12.99
C ALA A 51 22.50 -9.13 -12.05
N ARG A 52 23.77 -9.51 -12.27
CA ARG A 52 24.91 -9.02 -11.50
C ARG A 52 25.09 -7.51 -11.65
N ARG A 53 25.00 -6.97 -12.87
CA ARG A 53 25.13 -5.53 -13.14
C ARG A 53 24.05 -4.70 -12.45
N VAL A 54 22.80 -5.20 -12.46
CA VAL A 54 21.65 -4.54 -11.81
C VAL A 54 21.74 -4.66 -10.30
N LEU A 55 21.97 -5.85 -9.76
CA LEU A 55 21.95 -6.15 -8.33
C LEU A 55 23.21 -5.66 -7.59
N ARG A 56 24.33 -5.50 -8.27
CA ARG A 56 25.55 -4.91 -7.69
C ARG A 56 25.32 -3.46 -7.22
N ARG A 57 24.43 -2.72 -7.88
CA ARG A 57 24.03 -1.36 -7.43
C ARG A 57 23.25 -1.38 -6.11
N ILE A 58 22.74 -2.54 -5.72
CA ILE A 58 21.89 -2.75 -4.53
C ILE A 58 22.71 -3.40 -3.40
N GLY A 59 23.97 -3.79 -3.62
CA GLY A 59 24.81 -4.42 -2.62
C GLY A 59 24.57 -5.94 -2.42
N VAL A 60 23.97 -6.63 -3.39
CA VAL A 60 23.79 -8.09 -3.34
C VAL A 60 25.10 -8.80 -3.61
N ASP A 61 25.41 -9.86 -2.82
CA ASP A 61 26.60 -10.67 -3.00
C ASP A 61 26.60 -11.36 -4.38
N GLU A 62 27.74 -11.34 -5.05
CA GLU A 62 27.94 -12.02 -6.34
C GLU A 62 27.73 -13.53 -6.24
N ALA A 63 27.96 -14.14 -5.09
CA ALA A 63 27.79 -15.56 -4.87
C ALA A 63 26.31 -15.99 -5.03
N ASP A 64 25.37 -15.20 -4.51
CA ASP A 64 23.93 -15.48 -4.62
C ASP A 64 23.44 -15.41 -6.08
N VAL A 65 23.94 -14.43 -6.83
CA VAL A 65 23.60 -14.29 -8.27
C VAL A 65 24.21 -15.44 -9.08
N LYS A 66 25.46 -15.82 -8.79
CA LYS A 66 26.10 -16.97 -9.47
C LYS A 66 25.35 -18.29 -9.20
N ALA A 67 24.78 -18.45 -8.00
CA ALA A 67 24.03 -19.65 -7.63
C ALA A 67 22.73 -19.84 -8.43
N THR A 68 22.24 -18.83 -9.15
CA THR A 68 21.06 -18.96 -10.05
C THR A 68 21.41 -19.54 -11.42
N ARG A 69 22.68 -19.53 -11.82
CA ARG A 69 23.11 -19.98 -13.16
C ARG A 69 22.76 -21.42 -13.46
N PHE A 70 23.12 -22.31 -12.53
CA PHE A 70 22.97 -23.73 -12.74
C PHE A 70 21.49 -24.16 -12.86
N PRO A 71 20.58 -23.73 -11.96
CA PRO A 71 19.15 -24.06 -12.14
C PRO A 71 18.54 -23.40 -13.35
N PHE A 72 18.95 -22.19 -13.75
CA PHE A 72 18.49 -21.55 -14.98
C PHE A 72 18.95 -22.32 -16.23
N PHE A 73 20.22 -22.69 -16.28
CA PHE A 73 20.76 -23.56 -17.35
C PHE A 73 20.00 -24.87 -17.44
N GLY A 74 19.79 -25.59 -16.32
CA GLY A 74 19.05 -26.83 -16.28
C GLY A 74 17.61 -26.69 -16.74
N MET A 75 16.93 -25.59 -16.36
CA MET A 75 15.57 -25.27 -16.79
C MET A 75 15.49 -25.11 -18.33
N VAL A 76 16.34 -24.24 -18.90
CA VAL A 76 16.34 -23.98 -20.34
C VAL A 76 16.71 -25.25 -21.12
N THR A 77 17.74 -25.97 -20.67
CA THR A 77 18.13 -27.25 -21.30
C THR A 77 17.00 -28.29 -21.24
N SER A 78 16.26 -28.37 -20.12
CA SER A 78 15.12 -29.28 -19.99
C SER A 78 13.97 -28.91 -20.94
N ILE A 79 13.71 -27.61 -21.17
CA ILE A 79 12.71 -27.13 -22.13
C ILE A 79 13.11 -27.58 -23.54
N ILE A 80 14.35 -27.32 -23.93
CA ILE A 80 14.88 -27.70 -25.25
C ILE A 80 14.85 -29.23 -25.42
N ALA A 81 15.30 -29.97 -24.41
CA ALA A 81 15.28 -31.42 -24.40
C ALA A 81 13.85 -31.97 -24.57
N LYS A 82 12.87 -31.38 -23.88
CA LYS A 82 11.45 -31.77 -23.99
C LYS A 82 10.92 -31.54 -25.41
N SER A 83 11.21 -30.36 -26.00
CA SER A 83 10.78 -30.01 -27.33
C SER A 83 11.45 -30.91 -28.41
N ALA A 84 12.77 -31.08 -28.32
CA ALA A 84 13.52 -31.94 -29.22
C ALA A 84 13.03 -33.39 -29.13
N PHE A 85 12.82 -33.90 -27.93
CA PHE A 85 12.32 -35.27 -27.71
C PHE A 85 10.93 -35.49 -28.31
N ALA A 86 10.05 -34.48 -28.25
CA ALA A 86 8.73 -34.53 -28.88
C ALA A 86 8.82 -34.57 -30.41
N VAL A 87 9.76 -33.86 -31.03
CA VAL A 87 9.93 -33.81 -32.48
C VAL A 87 10.52 -35.12 -33.00
N PHE A 88 11.56 -35.67 -32.34
CA PHE A 88 12.28 -36.83 -32.88
C PHE A 88 11.69 -38.20 -32.51
N TYR A 89 10.94 -38.29 -31.38
CA TYR A 89 10.55 -39.58 -30.82
C TYR A 89 9.07 -39.72 -30.47
N SER A 90 8.18 -38.82 -30.95
CA SER A 90 6.73 -38.86 -30.69
C SER A 90 6.07 -40.17 -31.01
N ASP A 91 6.53 -40.84 -32.05
CA ASP A 91 5.93 -42.10 -32.58
C ASP A 91 6.48 -43.37 -31.91
N ARG A 92 7.37 -43.24 -30.97
CA ARG A 92 8.00 -44.40 -30.31
C ARG A 92 7.20 -44.87 -29.10
N PRO A 93 7.10 -46.20 -28.86
CA PRO A 93 6.30 -46.71 -27.72
C PRO A 93 6.85 -46.34 -26.34
N TRP A 94 8.12 -46.00 -26.26
CA TRP A 94 8.78 -45.56 -25.04
C TRP A 94 8.78 -44.01 -24.87
N TYR A 95 8.10 -43.29 -25.72
CA TYR A 95 8.03 -41.83 -25.68
C TYR A 95 7.44 -41.30 -24.36
N ASN A 96 6.28 -41.79 -23.94
CA ASN A 96 5.56 -41.28 -22.77
C ASN A 96 6.34 -41.35 -21.47
N PRO A 97 7.00 -42.44 -21.06
CA PRO A 97 7.77 -42.48 -19.82
C PRO A 97 8.97 -41.53 -19.82
N TRP A 98 9.66 -41.37 -20.96
CA TRP A 98 10.79 -40.45 -21.06
C TRP A 98 10.35 -38.98 -21.08
N GLN A 99 9.25 -38.65 -21.78
CA GLN A 99 8.65 -37.33 -21.78
C GLN A 99 8.23 -36.92 -20.38
N PHE A 100 7.71 -37.86 -19.60
CA PHE A 100 7.40 -37.66 -18.19
C PHE A 100 8.66 -37.44 -17.33
N ALA A 101 9.70 -38.21 -17.52
CA ALA A 101 10.97 -38.02 -16.80
C ALA A 101 11.57 -36.62 -17.07
N ILE A 102 11.57 -36.20 -18.34
CA ILE A 102 12.04 -34.84 -18.73
C ILE A 102 11.18 -33.76 -18.07
N LEU A 103 9.87 -33.96 -17.96
CA LEU A 103 8.97 -33.01 -17.27
C LEU A 103 9.30 -32.90 -15.79
N ILE A 104 9.57 -34.02 -15.10
CA ILE A 104 10.00 -33.98 -13.68
C ILE A 104 11.28 -33.16 -13.54
N VAL A 105 12.26 -33.38 -14.40
CA VAL A 105 13.52 -32.66 -14.40
C VAL A 105 13.28 -31.13 -14.65
N LEU A 106 12.40 -30.82 -15.58
CA LEU A 106 12.00 -29.41 -15.86
C LEU A 106 11.37 -28.76 -14.62
N VAL A 107 10.37 -29.42 -14.00
CA VAL A 107 9.70 -28.89 -12.80
C VAL A 107 10.69 -28.72 -11.65
N PHE A 108 11.62 -29.67 -11.50
CA PHE A 108 12.69 -29.58 -10.47
C PHE A 108 13.59 -28.35 -10.69
N PHE A 109 14.13 -28.17 -11.91
CA PHE A 109 14.99 -27.02 -12.20
C PHE A 109 14.25 -25.69 -12.15
N LEU A 110 13.00 -25.64 -12.61
CA LEU A 110 12.12 -24.46 -12.53
C LEU A 110 11.91 -24.05 -11.05
N THR A 111 11.52 -25.02 -10.22
CA THR A 111 11.29 -24.78 -8.79
C THR A 111 12.58 -24.34 -8.09
N TRP A 112 13.69 -25.00 -8.40
CA TRP A 112 15.00 -24.62 -7.85
C TRP A 112 15.43 -23.23 -8.28
N PHE A 113 15.18 -22.86 -9.54
CA PHE A 113 15.44 -21.51 -10.04
C PHE A 113 14.62 -20.46 -9.32
N ILE A 114 13.30 -20.70 -9.13
CA ILE A 114 12.42 -19.77 -8.39
C ILE A 114 12.89 -19.61 -6.94
N ILE A 115 13.28 -20.72 -6.26
CA ILE A 115 13.81 -20.67 -4.88
C ILE A 115 15.11 -19.85 -4.81
N LYS A 116 16.00 -19.97 -5.80
CA LYS A 116 17.22 -19.15 -5.87
C LYS A 116 16.91 -17.69 -6.13
N LEU A 117 15.91 -17.40 -6.99
CA LEU A 117 15.46 -16.03 -7.27
C LEU A 117 14.92 -15.35 -6.01
N VAL A 118 14.10 -16.07 -5.21
CA VAL A 118 13.61 -15.60 -3.91
C VAL A 118 14.75 -15.25 -2.96
N ARG A 119 15.81 -16.06 -2.92
CA ARG A 119 17.01 -15.75 -2.12
C ARG A 119 17.73 -14.48 -2.57
N VAL A 120 17.86 -14.28 -3.87
CA VAL A 120 18.48 -13.07 -4.43
C VAL A 120 17.69 -11.82 -4.07
N ILE A 121 16.35 -11.90 -4.14
CA ILE A 121 15.46 -10.81 -3.73
C ILE A 121 15.62 -10.53 -2.22
N GLU A 122 15.63 -11.57 -1.39
CA GLU A 122 15.85 -11.46 0.06
C GLU A 122 17.18 -10.76 0.36
N ALA A 123 18.28 -11.22 -0.26
CA ALA A 123 19.60 -10.64 -0.09
C ALA A 123 19.63 -9.15 -0.49
N GLY A 124 18.96 -8.79 -1.59
CA GLY A 124 18.84 -7.40 -2.04
C GLY A 124 18.06 -6.51 -1.08
N MET A 125 16.99 -7.03 -0.50
CA MET A 125 16.21 -6.31 0.52
C MET A 125 17.05 -6.10 1.79
N MET A 126 17.77 -7.14 2.25
CA MET A 126 18.63 -7.06 3.43
C MET A 126 19.77 -6.07 3.24
N ALA A 127 20.47 -6.12 2.10
CA ALA A 127 21.55 -5.19 1.78
C ALA A 127 21.10 -3.72 1.79
N ARG A 128 19.93 -3.44 1.22
CA ARG A 128 19.33 -2.09 1.26
C ARG A 128 18.95 -1.67 2.67
N PHE A 129 18.39 -2.58 3.46
CA PHE A 129 17.99 -2.26 4.82
C PHE A 129 19.22 -1.98 5.71
N GLU A 130 20.27 -2.80 5.58
CA GLU A 130 21.52 -2.62 6.30
C GLU A 130 22.25 -1.32 5.93
N SER A 131 22.28 -0.96 4.64
CA SER A 131 22.87 0.30 4.18
C SER A 131 22.14 1.54 4.71
N ARG A 132 20.83 1.44 4.98
CA ARG A 132 20.01 2.58 5.42
C ARG A 132 19.96 2.74 6.95
N PHE A 133 19.96 1.64 7.69
CA PHE A 133 19.74 1.64 9.15
C PHE A 133 20.94 1.16 9.96
N GLY A 134 21.99 0.65 9.31
CA GLY A 134 23.16 0.08 9.96
C GLY A 134 22.90 -1.26 10.68
N PRO A 135 23.96 -1.89 11.23
CA PRO A 135 23.83 -3.12 11.99
C PRO A 135 23.18 -2.84 13.36
N GLY A 136 22.13 -3.60 13.73
CA GLY A 136 21.47 -3.42 15.02
C GLY A 136 20.30 -4.39 15.25
N ARG A 137 19.66 -4.28 16.43
CA ARG A 137 18.52 -5.16 16.82
C ARG A 137 17.37 -5.13 15.79
N ARG A 138 17.18 -4.01 15.10
CA ARG A 138 16.14 -3.89 14.05
C ARG A 138 16.45 -4.78 12.85
N LEU A 139 17.71 -4.83 12.41
CA LEU A 139 18.15 -5.69 11.31
C LEU A 139 17.93 -7.17 11.65
N ALA A 140 18.32 -7.61 12.86
CA ALA A 140 18.12 -8.99 13.32
C ALA A 140 16.63 -9.40 13.32
N LYS A 141 15.73 -8.51 13.75
CA LYS A 141 14.28 -8.74 13.72
C LYS A 141 13.76 -8.93 12.30
N VAL A 142 14.12 -8.02 11.38
CA VAL A 142 13.71 -8.08 9.97
C VAL A 142 14.26 -9.34 9.29
N GLN A 143 15.52 -9.70 9.57
CA GLN A 143 16.17 -10.90 9.05
C GLN A 143 15.42 -12.18 9.46
N THR A 144 14.99 -12.26 10.72
CA THR A 144 14.20 -13.39 11.22
C THR A 144 12.83 -13.46 10.53
N GLN A 145 12.13 -12.32 10.37
CA GLN A 145 10.82 -12.25 9.73
C GLN A 145 10.87 -12.64 8.25
N VAL A 146 11.82 -12.07 7.50
CA VAL A 146 11.99 -12.37 6.06
C VAL A 146 12.43 -13.82 5.86
N GLY A 147 13.32 -14.35 6.73
CA GLY A 147 13.71 -15.74 6.70
C GLY A 147 12.55 -16.70 6.95
N LEU A 148 11.61 -16.36 7.85
CA LEU A 148 10.39 -17.14 8.08
C LEU A 148 9.47 -17.10 6.85
N MET A 149 9.23 -15.92 6.30
CA MET A 149 8.41 -15.75 5.07
C MET A 149 8.99 -16.57 3.90
N ARG A 150 10.32 -16.55 3.72
CA ARG A 150 10.96 -17.37 2.71
C ARG A 150 10.68 -18.86 2.92
N ARG A 151 10.79 -19.38 4.16
CA ARG A 151 10.52 -20.80 4.44
C ARG A 151 9.12 -21.20 4.08
N VAL A 152 8.12 -20.36 4.43
CA VAL A 152 6.71 -20.57 4.06
C VAL A 152 6.55 -20.57 2.55
N LEU A 153 7.10 -19.56 1.85
CA LEU A 153 7.03 -19.45 0.40
C LEU A 153 7.67 -20.67 -0.31
N VAL A 154 8.85 -21.12 0.15
CA VAL A 154 9.50 -22.29 -0.40
C VAL A 154 8.66 -23.56 -0.17
N ALA A 155 8.04 -23.73 1.00
CA ALA A 155 7.14 -24.85 1.25
C ALA A 155 5.95 -24.87 0.29
N VAL A 156 5.31 -23.70 0.07
CA VAL A 156 4.20 -23.56 -0.89
C VAL A 156 4.65 -23.88 -2.31
N LEU A 157 5.81 -23.37 -2.75
CA LEU A 157 6.37 -23.66 -4.07
C LEU A 157 6.65 -25.16 -4.26
N CYS A 158 7.17 -25.83 -3.23
CA CYS A 158 7.39 -27.29 -3.29
C CYS A 158 6.06 -28.06 -3.39
N ILE A 159 5.03 -27.67 -2.66
CA ILE A 159 3.69 -28.28 -2.73
C ILE A 159 3.12 -28.14 -4.15
N ILE A 160 3.19 -26.92 -4.73
CA ILE A 160 2.73 -26.64 -6.09
C ILE A 160 3.51 -27.48 -7.12
N ALA A 161 4.84 -27.60 -6.98
CA ALA A 161 5.68 -28.38 -7.86
C ALA A 161 5.31 -29.88 -7.81
N ILE A 162 5.12 -30.41 -6.60
CA ILE A 162 4.66 -31.81 -6.42
C ILE A 162 3.29 -32.02 -7.05
N ALA A 163 2.34 -31.13 -6.78
CA ALA A 163 1.00 -31.20 -7.35
C ALA A 163 1.02 -31.16 -8.89
N ALA A 164 1.86 -30.28 -9.48
CA ALA A 164 2.04 -30.19 -10.92
C ALA A 164 2.57 -31.49 -11.54
N VAL A 165 3.51 -32.17 -10.88
CA VAL A 165 4.00 -33.49 -11.31
C VAL A 165 2.90 -34.55 -11.19
N LEU A 166 2.18 -34.59 -10.06
CA LEU A 166 1.08 -35.56 -9.83
C LEU A 166 -0.05 -35.41 -10.85
N LEU A 167 -0.36 -34.18 -11.30
CA LEU A 167 -1.39 -33.94 -12.34
C LEU A 167 -1.06 -34.58 -13.68
N THR A 168 0.20 -34.85 -13.97
CA THR A 168 0.61 -35.50 -15.25
C THR A 168 0.55 -37.01 -15.23
N ILE A 169 0.42 -37.61 -14.04
CA ILE A 169 0.31 -39.06 -13.85
C ILE A 169 -1.18 -39.41 -13.77
N GLU A 170 -1.68 -40.17 -14.75
CA GLU A 170 -3.10 -40.44 -14.87
C GLU A 170 -3.70 -41.16 -13.66
N GLN A 171 -2.97 -42.11 -13.07
CA GLN A 171 -3.40 -42.90 -11.90
C GLN A 171 -3.52 -42.08 -10.60
N VAL A 172 -2.78 -40.98 -10.47
CA VAL A 172 -2.74 -40.13 -9.27
C VAL A 172 -3.15 -38.68 -9.52
N ARG A 173 -3.64 -38.37 -10.73
CA ARG A 173 -4.08 -37.04 -11.14
C ARG A 173 -5.06 -36.42 -10.14
N ALA A 174 -5.99 -37.23 -9.60
CA ALA A 174 -6.95 -36.79 -8.60
C ALA A 174 -6.29 -36.27 -7.31
N LEU A 175 -5.15 -36.86 -6.91
CA LEU A 175 -4.39 -36.37 -5.76
C LEU A 175 -3.75 -35.01 -6.03
N GLY A 176 -3.17 -34.82 -7.23
CA GLY A 176 -2.61 -33.53 -7.65
C GLY A 176 -3.69 -32.44 -7.71
N ALA A 177 -4.86 -32.75 -8.26
CA ALA A 177 -6.00 -31.86 -8.32
C ALA A 177 -6.51 -31.51 -6.90
N GLY A 178 -6.61 -32.49 -6.00
CA GLY A 178 -6.98 -32.30 -4.61
C GLY A 178 -6.01 -31.40 -3.85
N LEU A 179 -4.69 -31.55 -4.05
CA LEU A 179 -3.69 -30.66 -3.46
C LEU A 179 -3.84 -29.23 -3.95
N LEU A 180 -4.04 -29.01 -5.27
CA LEU A 180 -4.24 -27.65 -5.80
C LEU A 180 -5.57 -27.05 -5.34
N ALA A 181 -6.64 -27.82 -5.27
CA ALA A 181 -7.92 -27.36 -4.75
C ALA A 181 -7.79 -26.93 -3.27
N SER A 182 -7.11 -27.74 -2.45
CA SER A 182 -6.84 -27.44 -1.05
C SER A 182 -5.97 -26.18 -0.88
N ALA A 183 -4.92 -26.05 -1.72
CA ALA A 183 -4.09 -24.86 -1.73
C ALA A 183 -4.86 -23.62 -2.17
N GLY A 184 -5.76 -23.77 -3.16
CA GLY A 184 -6.66 -22.70 -3.59
C GLY A 184 -7.60 -22.25 -2.48
N LEU A 185 -8.25 -23.19 -1.78
CA LEU A 185 -9.11 -22.87 -0.64
C LEU A 185 -8.32 -22.20 0.50
N ALA A 186 -7.14 -22.72 0.84
CA ALA A 186 -6.27 -22.11 1.83
C ALA A 186 -5.87 -20.68 1.44
N SER A 187 -5.62 -20.41 0.15
CA SER A 187 -5.31 -19.07 -0.37
C SER A 187 -6.47 -18.09 -0.16
N VAL A 188 -7.72 -18.53 -0.34
CA VAL A 188 -8.91 -17.70 -0.09
C VAL A 188 -9.00 -17.36 1.40
N VAL A 189 -8.83 -18.34 2.29
CA VAL A 189 -8.88 -18.12 3.74
C VAL A 189 -7.78 -17.14 4.19
N VAL A 190 -6.56 -17.33 3.71
CA VAL A 190 -5.44 -16.42 3.99
C VAL A 190 -5.73 -15.03 3.41
N GLY A 191 -6.25 -14.95 2.18
CA GLY A 191 -6.63 -13.69 1.54
C GLY A 191 -7.64 -12.89 2.37
N LEU A 192 -8.69 -13.54 2.87
CA LEU A 192 -9.67 -12.93 3.77
C LEU A 192 -9.04 -12.48 5.09
N ALA A 193 -8.15 -13.29 5.66
CA ALA A 193 -7.46 -12.93 6.91
C ALA A 193 -6.54 -11.71 6.78
N VAL A 194 -5.98 -11.45 5.60
CA VAL A 194 -5.06 -10.32 5.32
C VAL A 194 -5.76 -9.13 4.68
N GLN A 195 -7.05 -9.26 4.34
CA GLN A 195 -7.82 -8.26 3.59
C GLN A 195 -7.75 -6.85 4.20
N SER A 196 -7.93 -6.72 5.52
CA SER A 196 -7.89 -5.42 6.22
C SER A 196 -6.51 -4.76 6.15
N THR A 197 -5.45 -5.54 6.29
CA THR A 197 -4.07 -5.04 6.16
C THR A 197 -3.80 -4.53 4.76
N LEU A 198 -4.24 -5.28 3.74
CA LEU A 198 -4.08 -4.90 2.34
C LEU A 198 -4.91 -3.65 2.01
N ALA A 199 -6.15 -3.55 2.53
CA ALA A 199 -6.98 -2.36 2.39
C ALA A 199 -6.30 -1.11 2.95
N ASN A 200 -5.65 -1.18 4.12
CA ASN A 200 -4.89 -0.07 4.69
C ASN A 200 -3.69 0.34 3.81
N VAL A 201 -2.97 -0.61 3.25
CA VAL A 201 -1.85 -0.32 2.34
C VAL A 201 -2.33 0.40 1.08
N PHE A 202 -3.42 -0.07 0.46
CA PHE A 202 -4.01 0.60 -0.70
C PHE A 202 -4.54 1.99 -0.36
N ALA A 203 -5.19 2.13 0.80
CA ALA A 203 -5.67 3.44 1.28
C ALA A 203 -4.51 4.41 1.50
N GLY A 204 -3.42 3.98 2.14
CA GLY A 204 -2.23 4.81 2.32
C GLY A 204 -1.58 5.23 1.00
N LEU A 205 -1.53 4.32 0.04
CA LEU A 205 -1.07 4.63 -1.31
C LEU A 205 -2.01 5.65 -2.00
N GLN A 206 -3.33 5.45 -1.89
CA GLN A 206 -4.32 6.38 -2.42
C GLN A 206 -4.19 7.77 -1.80
N VAL A 207 -4.07 7.89 -0.47
CA VAL A 207 -3.84 9.15 0.24
C VAL A 207 -2.60 9.86 -0.29
N ALA A 208 -1.50 9.13 -0.48
CA ALA A 208 -0.24 9.67 -1.01
C ALA A 208 -0.34 10.16 -2.46
N PHE A 209 -1.16 9.52 -3.30
CA PHE A 209 -1.34 9.94 -4.69
C PHE A 209 -2.39 11.05 -4.89
N THR A 210 -3.42 11.08 -4.04
CA THR A 210 -4.51 12.06 -4.18
C THR A 210 -4.25 13.35 -3.44
N ASP A 211 -3.21 13.40 -2.61
CA ASP A 211 -2.91 14.54 -1.73
C ASP A 211 -4.14 14.96 -0.90
N SER A 212 -4.95 14.00 -0.47
CA SER A 212 -6.16 14.28 0.32
C SER A 212 -5.83 14.89 1.68
N ILE A 213 -4.71 14.49 2.26
CA ILE A 213 -4.06 15.05 3.44
C ILE A 213 -2.55 15.11 3.22
N ARG A 214 -1.87 16.04 3.88
CA ARG A 214 -0.42 16.21 3.88
C ARG A 214 0.11 16.31 5.31
N VAL A 215 1.39 16.05 5.49
CA VAL A 215 2.06 16.37 6.76
C VAL A 215 1.93 17.87 7.00
N ASP A 216 1.73 18.26 8.25
CA ASP A 216 1.44 19.61 8.74
C ASP A 216 0.03 20.14 8.45
N ASP A 217 -0.86 19.35 7.80
CA ASP A 217 -2.27 19.74 7.67
C ASP A 217 -2.97 19.73 9.03
N THR A 218 -3.81 20.77 9.25
CA THR A 218 -4.74 20.81 10.39
C THR A 218 -6.03 20.08 10.02
N VAL A 219 -6.33 19.02 10.77
CA VAL A 219 -7.50 18.17 10.52
C VAL A 219 -8.36 18.04 11.78
N VAL A 220 -9.66 17.77 11.57
CA VAL A 220 -10.57 17.35 12.65
C VAL A 220 -10.99 15.91 12.34
N VAL A 221 -10.64 15.02 13.25
CA VAL A 221 -10.92 13.57 13.18
C VAL A 221 -11.57 13.15 14.50
N GLU A 222 -12.68 12.39 14.45
CA GLU A 222 -13.45 11.97 15.61
C GLU A 222 -13.83 13.15 16.54
N GLY A 223 -14.06 14.36 15.98
CA GLY A 223 -14.36 15.57 16.75
C GLY A 223 -13.15 16.23 17.43
N GLU A 224 -11.97 15.65 17.32
CA GLU A 224 -10.72 16.18 17.89
C GLU A 224 -9.90 16.89 16.83
N ARG A 225 -9.42 18.09 17.13
CA ARG A 225 -8.56 18.87 16.23
C ARG A 225 -7.09 18.53 16.50
N GLY A 226 -6.34 18.34 15.42
CA GLY A 226 -4.91 18.08 15.48
C GLY A 226 -4.18 18.41 14.18
N THR A 227 -2.88 18.18 14.18
CA THR A 227 -2.00 18.36 13.03
C THR A 227 -1.47 16.98 12.58
N VAL A 228 -1.47 16.72 11.29
CA VAL A 228 -0.90 15.49 10.73
C VAL A 228 0.61 15.49 10.93
N GLU A 229 1.10 14.58 11.77
CA GLU A 229 2.54 14.47 12.12
C GLU A 229 3.27 13.52 11.15
N GLU A 230 2.64 12.39 10.79
CA GLU A 230 3.25 11.36 9.94
C GLU A 230 2.18 10.65 9.11
N ILE A 231 2.50 10.36 7.86
CA ILE A 231 1.69 9.55 6.96
C ILE A 231 2.50 8.32 6.54
N THR A 232 2.02 7.13 6.91
CA THR A 232 2.59 5.85 6.50
C THR A 232 1.67 5.12 5.52
N LEU A 233 2.09 3.98 5.00
CA LEU A 233 1.24 3.16 4.13
C LEU A 233 0.03 2.54 4.85
N SER A 234 0.10 2.34 6.17
CA SER A 234 -0.94 1.63 6.92
C SER A 234 -1.66 2.47 7.96
N TYR A 235 -1.10 3.58 8.37
CA TYR A 235 -1.67 4.50 9.37
C TYR A 235 -1.19 5.93 9.16
N VAL A 236 -1.95 6.86 9.71
CA VAL A 236 -1.62 8.29 9.83
C VAL A 236 -1.58 8.65 11.30
N VAL A 237 -0.60 9.46 11.70
CA VAL A 237 -0.47 9.98 13.06
C VAL A 237 -0.92 11.44 13.08
N VAL A 238 -1.91 11.74 13.92
CA VAL A 238 -2.41 13.10 14.16
C VAL A 238 -2.02 13.52 15.55
N HIS A 239 -1.26 14.60 15.67
CA HIS A 239 -0.86 15.22 16.93
C HIS A 239 -1.98 16.16 17.39
N LEU A 240 -2.68 15.80 18.45
CA LEU A 240 -3.79 16.57 19.00
C LEU A 240 -3.29 17.78 19.80
N ILE A 241 -4.17 18.77 20.00
CA ILE A 241 -3.85 20.02 20.69
C ILE A 241 -3.39 19.79 22.16
N ASP A 242 -3.90 18.73 22.80
CA ASP A 242 -3.52 18.35 24.17
C ASP A 242 -2.21 17.56 24.27
N GLY A 243 -1.50 17.37 23.15
CA GLY A 243 -0.23 16.65 23.07
C GLY A 243 -0.35 15.15 22.86
N ARG A 244 -1.57 14.58 22.88
CA ARG A 244 -1.80 13.17 22.51
C ARG A 244 -1.56 12.93 21.01
N ARG A 245 -1.19 11.72 20.66
CA ARG A 245 -1.11 11.25 19.26
C ARG A 245 -2.22 10.28 18.98
N MET A 246 -3.08 10.64 18.06
CA MET A 246 -4.12 9.75 17.54
C MET A 246 -3.57 9.00 16.35
N ILE A 247 -3.59 7.68 16.39
CA ILE A 247 -3.10 6.80 15.30
C ILE A 247 -4.33 6.19 14.62
N LEU A 248 -4.57 6.61 13.39
CA LEU A 248 -5.71 6.20 12.59
C LEU A 248 -5.26 5.32 11.43
N PRO A 249 -5.95 4.20 11.12
CA PRO A 249 -5.65 3.40 9.95
C PRO A 249 -5.84 4.24 8.68
N SER A 250 -5.02 4.03 7.65
CA SER A 250 -5.10 4.81 6.40
C SER A 250 -6.47 4.70 5.73
N THR A 251 -7.19 3.59 5.92
CA THR A 251 -8.56 3.41 5.44
C THR A 251 -9.54 4.42 6.02
N TYR A 252 -9.32 4.95 7.23
CA TYR A 252 -10.14 6.00 7.81
C TYR A 252 -10.29 7.19 6.87
N PHE A 253 -9.17 7.68 6.34
CA PHE A 253 -9.11 8.87 5.47
C PHE A 253 -9.67 8.64 4.05
N THR A 254 -9.99 7.40 3.69
CA THR A 254 -10.60 7.06 2.39
C THR A 254 -12.07 6.66 2.50
N THR A 255 -12.53 6.27 3.70
CA THR A 255 -13.88 5.74 3.90
C THR A 255 -14.73 6.57 4.85
N THR A 256 -14.12 7.36 5.73
CA THR A 256 -14.80 8.17 6.75
C THR A 256 -14.66 9.65 6.42
N PRO A 257 -15.73 10.45 6.49
CA PRO A 257 -15.63 11.90 6.36
C PRO A 257 -14.77 12.50 7.48
N PHE A 258 -13.92 13.44 7.14
CA PHE A 258 -13.12 14.23 8.07
C PHE A 258 -13.00 15.66 7.54
N GLU A 259 -12.64 16.61 8.40
CA GLU A 259 -12.42 17.99 7.99
C GLU A 259 -10.91 18.26 7.83
N ASN A 260 -10.53 18.89 6.73
CA ASN A 260 -9.18 19.41 6.52
C ASN A 260 -9.26 20.93 6.39
N TRP A 261 -8.72 21.62 7.39
CA TRP A 261 -8.82 23.08 7.52
C TRP A 261 -7.69 23.84 6.83
N SER A 262 -6.69 23.15 6.30
CA SER A 262 -5.50 23.78 5.68
C SER A 262 -5.24 23.34 4.24
N ARG A 263 -6.05 22.44 3.67
CA ARG A 263 -5.78 21.78 2.38
C ARG A 263 -5.53 22.74 1.20
N ARG A 264 -6.32 23.80 1.07
CA ARG A 264 -6.24 24.78 -0.05
C ARG A 264 -5.76 26.14 0.42
N SER A 265 -6.17 26.54 1.60
CA SER A 265 -5.85 27.78 2.26
C SER A 265 -5.88 27.53 3.76
N THR A 266 -5.07 28.22 4.51
CA THR A 266 -5.13 28.24 5.99
C THR A 266 -6.20 29.19 6.49
N GLU A 267 -6.74 30.04 5.61
CA GLU A 267 -7.81 30.98 5.92
C GLU A 267 -9.09 30.25 6.28
N ILE A 268 -9.68 30.65 7.40
CA ILE A 268 -10.87 29.97 7.93
C ILE A 268 -11.83 30.99 8.52
N SER A 269 -13.13 30.76 8.32
CA SER A 269 -14.20 31.52 8.95
C SER A 269 -14.83 30.74 10.09
N GLY A 270 -15.34 31.43 11.08
CA GLY A 270 -16.04 30.84 12.21
C GLY A 270 -17.07 31.80 12.79
N ASN A 271 -17.63 31.43 13.92
CA ASN A 271 -18.62 32.26 14.58
C ASN A 271 -18.46 32.26 16.11
N VAL A 272 -19.00 33.30 16.75
CA VAL A 272 -19.26 33.40 18.20
C VAL A 272 -20.74 33.59 18.38
N ALA A 273 -21.41 32.67 19.06
CA ALA A 273 -22.82 32.77 19.40
C ALA A 273 -22.98 33.17 20.86
N LEU A 274 -23.82 34.17 21.14
CA LEU A 274 -24.22 34.63 22.45
C LEU A 274 -25.74 34.53 22.59
N GLN A 275 -26.21 33.92 23.65
CA GLN A 275 -27.64 33.89 23.98
C GLN A 275 -27.95 35.07 24.93
N LEU A 276 -28.84 35.95 24.51
CA LEU A 276 -29.20 37.16 25.22
C LEU A 276 -30.72 37.32 25.30
N LYS A 277 -31.25 38.11 26.24
CA LYS A 277 -32.66 38.48 26.25
C LYS A 277 -33.01 39.38 25.05
N LEU A 278 -34.28 39.47 24.71
CA LEU A 278 -34.77 40.24 23.55
C LEU A 278 -34.48 41.74 23.60
N ASN A 279 -34.20 42.27 24.78
CA ASN A 279 -33.83 43.66 25.02
C ASN A 279 -32.34 43.97 24.84
N ALA A 280 -31.52 43.00 24.38
CA ALA A 280 -30.10 43.22 24.17
C ALA A 280 -29.80 44.31 23.15
N PRO A 281 -28.79 45.14 23.37
CA PRO A 281 -28.46 46.29 22.51
C PRO A 281 -27.69 45.85 21.27
N ILE A 282 -28.41 45.30 20.28
CA ILE A 282 -27.83 44.74 19.04
C ILE A 282 -26.98 45.74 18.26
N SER A 283 -27.39 46.98 18.15
CA SER A 283 -26.62 48.03 17.46
C SER A 283 -25.27 48.30 18.15
N TYR A 284 -25.26 48.32 19.44
CA TYR A 284 -24.01 48.44 20.23
C TYR A 284 -23.09 47.23 20.02
N LEU A 285 -23.62 46.03 20.13
CA LEU A 285 -22.85 44.80 19.92
C LEU A 285 -22.25 44.74 18.52
N ARG A 286 -22.99 45.16 17.48
CA ARG A 286 -22.54 45.22 16.13
C ARG A 286 -21.36 46.18 15.95
N GLN A 287 -21.47 47.37 16.45
CA GLN A 287 -20.38 48.34 16.39
C GLN A 287 -19.18 47.89 17.20
N ARG A 288 -19.42 47.43 18.44
CA ARG A 288 -18.35 47.03 19.34
C ARG A 288 -17.58 45.78 18.88
N SER A 289 -18.28 44.80 18.30
CA SER A 289 -17.61 43.63 17.69
C SER A 289 -16.71 44.02 16.53
N SER A 290 -17.14 44.97 15.68
CA SER A 290 -16.31 45.50 14.58
C SER A 290 -15.05 46.19 15.09
N GLU A 291 -15.19 47.09 16.12
CA GLU A 291 -14.05 47.76 16.71
C GLU A 291 -13.05 46.79 17.33
N LEU A 292 -13.52 45.72 18.00
CA LEU A 292 -12.67 44.69 18.60
C LEU A 292 -11.95 43.85 17.56
N LEU A 293 -12.61 43.56 16.45
CA LEU A 293 -11.99 42.84 15.35
C LEU A 293 -10.92 43.68 14.67
N GLU A 294 -11.22 44.94 14.32
CA GLU A 294 -10.29 45.87 13.68
C GLU A 294 -9.05 46.15 14.53
N ALA A 295 -9.20 46.15 15.86
CA ALA A 295 -8.09 46.31 16.80
C ALA A 295 -7.25 45.05 17.05
N SER A 296 -7.62 43.90 16.44
CA SER A 296 -6.99 42.61 16.66
C SER A 296 -6.03 42.22 15.54
N ASP A 297 -4.81 41.83 15.90
CA ASP A 297 -3.82 41.28 14.95
C ASP A 297 -4.22 39.91 14.36
N TRP A 298 -5.19 39.21 14.96
CA TRP A 298 -5.64 37.87 14.53
C TRP A 298 -6.69 37.93 13.44
N TRP A 299 -7.37 39.08 13.21
CA TRP A 299 -8.36 39.25 12.18
C TRP A 299 -7.71 39.46 10.80
N ASP A 300 -8.26 38.84 9.76
CA ASP A 300 -7.74 38.93 8.40
C ASP A 300 -8.47 39.96 7.53
N GLY A 301 -9.49 40.64 8.06
CA GLY A 301 -10.21 41.72 7.37
C GLY A 301 -11.33 41.30 6.43
N ARG A 302 -11.68 39.98 6.34
CA ARG A 302 -12.69 39.47 5.36
C ARG A 302 -14.10 39.49 5.93
N ASP A 303 -14.37 38.65 6.92
CA ASP A 303 -15.71 38.45 7.46
C ASP A 303 -15.84 39.20 8.79
N ASN A 304 -16.90 40.03 8.89
CA ASN A 304 -17.29 40.75 10.08
C ASN A 304 -18.79 41.08 10.02
N GLU A 305 -19.62 40.11 10.42
CA GLU A 305 -21.06 40.28 10.36
C GLU A 305 -21.70 39.83 11.67
N LEU A 306 -22.58 40.65 12.24
CA LEU A 306 -23.37 40.27 13.41
C LEU A 306 -24.85 40.16 13.01
N LEU A 307 -25.41 38.99 13.21
CA LEU A 307 -26.80 38.65 12.92
C LEU A 307 -27.50 38.08 14.17
N VAL A 308 -28.81 38.33 14.28
CA VAL A 308 -29.66 37.57 15.18
C VAL A 308 -30.14 36.34 14.40
N THR A 309 -29.61 35.17 14.77
CA THR A 309 -29.82 33.92 14.00
C THR A 309 -30.99 33.08 14.50
N ASP A 310 -31.43 33.30 15.74
CA ASP A 310 -32.58 32.62 16.34
C ASP A 310 -33.21 33.46 17.45
N ALA A 311 -34.51 33.26 17.71
CA ALA A 311 -35.23 33.90 18.81
C ALA A 311 -36.32 32.96 19.34
N GLN A 312 -36.10 32.39 20.52
CA GLN A 312 -37.01 31.44 21.16
C GLN A 312 -37.05 31.66 22.70
N ASN A 313 -38.19 31.38 23.31
CA ASN A 313 -38.37 31.38 24.77
C ASN A 313 -37.93 32.67 25.45
N GLY A 314 -38.12 33.83 24.80
CA GLY A 314 -37.72 35.12 25.37
C GLY A 314 -36.21 35.41 25.27
N LEU A 315 -35.44 34.55 24.62
CA LEU A 315 -34.03 34.73 24.33
C LEU A 315 -33.81 34.87 22.83
N GLN A 316 -32.74 35.55 22.45
CA GLN A 316 -32.25 35.61 21.08
C GLN A 316 -30.80 35.13 21.00
N THR A 317 -30.45 34.44 19.91
CA THR A 317 -29.07 34.04 19.63
C THR A 317 -28.43 35.08 18.71
N VAL A 318 -27.48 35.79 19.21
CA VAL A 318 -26.67 36.75 18.47
C VAL A 318 -25.41 36.06 18.01
N THR A 319 -25.26 35.92 16.69
CA THR A 319 -24.11 35.25 16.10
C THR A 319 -23.24 36.25 15.35
N ILE A 320 -21.96 36.29 15.71
CA ILE A 320 -20.93 37.08 15.06
C ILE A 320 -20.12 36.16 14.16
N TYR A 321 -20.16 36.38 12.88
CA TYR A 321 -19.35 35.71 11.89
C TYR A 321 -18.04 36.47 11.72
N LEU A 322 -16.94 35.73 11.66
CA LEU A 322 -15.60 36.31 11.63
C LEU A 322 -14.64 35.35 10.89
N SER A 323 -13.59 35.89 10.34
CA SER A 323 -12.55 35.14 9.64
C SER A 323 -11.17 35.40 10.23
N ALA A 324 -10.25 34.46 9.97
CA ALA A 324 -8.87 34.56 10.42
C ALA A 324 -7.93 33.85 9.41
N ARG A 325 -6.65 34.20 9.45
CA ARG A 325 -5.61 33.65 8.57
C ARG A 325 -5.34 32.15 8.79
N ASN A 326 -5.63 31.66 9.99
CA ASN A 326 -5.45 30.26 10.35
C ASN A 326 -6.32 29.86 11.55
N ALA A 327 -6.39 28.57 11.82
CA ALA A 327 -7.20 28.01 12.90
C ALA A 327 -6.77 28.47 14.32
N GLY A 328 -5.49 28.77 14.53
CA GLY A 328 -4.99 29.31 15.80
C GLY A 328 -5.46 30.73 16.03
N ASP A 329 -5.32 31.61 15.02
CA ASP A 329 -5.80 32.97 15.05
C ASP A 329 -7.32 33.03 15.27
N LEU A 330 -8.08 32.14 14.57
CA LEU A 330 -9.53 32.04 14.76
C LEU A 330 -9.91 31.65 16.20
N TRP A 331 -9.20 30.72 16.78
CA TRP A 331 -9.42 30.29 18.15
C TRP A 331 -9.22 31.46 19.14
N ASN A 332 -8.10 32.19 19.01
CA ASN A 332 -7.79 33.35 19.83
C ASN A 332 -8.82 34.47 19.68
N LEU A 333 -9.20 34.74 18.41
CA LEU A 333 -10.17 35.78 18.07
C LEU A 333 -11.55 35.49 18.67
N ARG A 334 -12.03 34.25 18.58
CA ARG A 334 -13.32 33.84 19.15
C ARG A 334 -13.35 33.94 20.66
N ASN A 335 -12.28 33.56 21.34
CA ASN A 335 -12.18 33.65 22.80
C ASN A 335 -12.10 35.12 23.25
N MET A 336 -11.26 35.91 22.62
CA MET A 336 -11.12 37.33 22.89
C MET A 336 -12.45 38.09 22.74
N LEU A 337 -13.17 37.85 21.63
CA LEU A 337 -14.49 38.46 21.40
C LEU A 337 -15.50 38.04 22.47
N ARG A 338 -15.55 36.77 22.79
CA ARG A 338 -16.49 36.25 23.81
C ARG A 338 -16.23 36.85 25.18
N GLU A 339 -14.97 36.88 25.59
CA GLU A 339 -14.57 37.42 26.88
C GLU A 339 -14.85 38.91 26.99
N LYS A 340 -14.43 39.73 26.01
CA LYS A 340 -14.62 41.18 26.06
C LYS A 340 -16.09 41.60 25.95
N LEU A 341 -16.84 41.00 24.99
CA LEU A 341 -18.25 41.32 24.83
C LEU A 341 -19.09 40.91 26.05
N LEU A 342 -18.82 39.75 26.64
CA LEU A 342 -19.50 39.35 27.88
C LEU A 342 -19.16 40.24 29.07
N ALA A 343 -17.91 40.63 29.23
CA ALA A 343 -17.51 41.55 30.30
C ALA A 343 -18.21 42.90 30.16
N GLU A 344 -18.24 43.48 28.96
CA GLU A 344 -18.92 44.74 28.69
C GLU A 344 -20.45 44.66 28.87
N LEU A 345 -21.05 43.53 28.50
CA LEU A 345 -22.49 43.30 28.72
C LEU A 345 -22.83 43.18 30.21
N VAL A 346 -21.99 42.51 30.99
CA VAL A 346 -22.18 42.41 32.46
C VAL A 346 -22.09 43.79 33.14
N GLU A 347 -21.17 44.62 32.67
CA GLU A 347 -20.94 45.94 33.28
C GLU A 347 -22.01 46.99 32.85
N ASN A 348 -22.33 47.05 31.55
CA ASN A 348 -23.14 48.16 31.01
C ASN A 348 -24.60 47.78 30.73
N TYR A 349 -24.90 46.47 30.51
CA TYR A 349 -26.23 45.97 30.11
C TYR A 349 -26.61 44.69 30.85
N PRO A 350 -26.54 44.60 32.19
CA PRO A 350 -26.77 43.37 32.94
C PRO A 350 -28.17 42.76 32.70
N ASP A 351 -29.17 43.58 32.43
CA ASP A 351 -30.57 43.18 32.20
C ASP A 351 -30.77 42.37 30.93
N CYS A 352 -29.81 42.38 29.97
CA CYS A 352 -29.89 41.61 28.73
C CYS A 352 -29.36 40.19 28.84
N LEU A 353 -28.72 39.86 29.97
CA LEU A 353 -28.20 38.52 30.20
C LEU A 353 -29.31 37.53 30.60
N PRO A 354 -29.21 36.25 30.24
CA PRO A 354 -30.17 35.22 30.63
C PRO A 354 -30.24 35.05 32.14
N ASP A 355 -31.44 34.93 32.70
CA ASP A 355 -31.62 34.59 34.12
C ASP A 355 -31.21 33.11 34.37
N PRO A 356 -30.44 32.81 35.40
CA PRO A 356 -30.06 31.43 35.73
C PRO A 356 -31.24 30.49 35.98
N ARG A 357 -32.43 31.04 36.27
CA ARG A 357 -33.68 30.29 36.47
C ARG A 357 -34.42 29.90 35.20
N MET A 358 -34.00 30.42 34.02
CA MET A 358 -34.62 30.10 32.72
C MET A 358 -33.96 28.95 31.96
N ILE A 359 -32.91 28.35 32.49
CA ILE A 359 -32.34 27.12 31.90
C ILE A 359 -33.23 25.96 32.31
N PRO A 360 -34.05 25.37 31.41
CA PRO A 360 -34.78 24.15 31.73
C PRO A 360 -33.74 23.08 32.06
N SER A 361 -33.83 22.53 33.29
CA SER A 361 -33.11 21.31 33.65
C SER A 361 -33.58 20.24 32.67
N ASN A 362 -32.80 19.95 31.63
CA ASN A 362 -33.03 18.77 30.82
C ASN A 362 -32.94 17.58 31.77
N PRO A 363 -34.03 16.78 31.96
CA PRO A 363 -33.89 15.53 32.65
C PRO A 363 -33.04 14.61 31.80
N VAL A 364 -31.98 14.06 32.42
CA VAL A 364 -31.06 13.05 31.89
C VAL A 364 -31.83 11.80 31.48
#